data_a3c15fe997ff9f32826d88d3c0185f55
#
_entry.id   a3c15fe997ff9f32826d88d3c0185f55
#
_cell.length_a   1.000
_cell.length_b   1.000
_cell.length_c   1.000
_cell.angle_alpha   90.00
_cell.angle_beta   90.00
_cell.angle_gamma   90.00
#
_symmetry.space_group_name_H-M   'P 1'
#
loop_
_entity.id
_entity.type
_entity.pdbx_description
1 polymer ?
#
loop_
_entity_poly.entity_id
_entity_poly.type
_entity_poly.pdbx_seq_one_letter_code
_entity_poly.pdbx_strand_id
1 'polypeptide(L)'
;MEKEMLVLGKLKEGKFEKFMGFMQSEEGMAERKKIANPEKTVAAVTPDKSAVMFKIFAHNEEALKAFLNGSNPVSKPIFDEVMESYQIYDLSKVNS
;
A
#
# COMPACT_ATOMS: atom_id res chain seq x y z
N MET A 1 -15.01 11.26 3.65
CA MET A 1 -14.75 11.60 2.25
C MET A 1 -13.53 10.85 1.76
N GLU A 2 -13.64 10.21 0.60
CA GLU A 2 -12.52 9.45 0.04
C GLU A 2 -11.62 10.36 -0.79
N LYS A 3 -10.32 10.11 -0.71
CA LYS A 3 -9.32 10.84 -1.45
C LYS A 3 -8.55 9.87 -2.33
N GLU A 4 -8.44 10.20 -3.62
CA GLU A 4 -7.70 9.36 -4.54
C GLU A 4 -6.20 9.54 -4.34
N MET A 5 -5.49 8.45 -4.14
CA MET A 5 -4.06 8.48 -3.85
C MET A 5 -3.34 7.36 -4.59
N LEU A 6 -2.07 7.58 -4.86
CA LEU A 6 -1.20 6.60 -5.50
C LEU A 6 -0.06 6.27 -4.56
N VAL A 7 0.13 4.98 -4.30
CA VAL A 7 1.23 4.48 -3.48
C VAL A 7 2.15 3.66 -4.38
N LEU A 8 3.42 4.02 -4.40
CA LEU A 8 4.46 3.27 -5.11
C LEU A 8 5.39 2.68 -4.08
N GLY A 9 5.64 1.38 -4.17
CA GLY A 9 6.52 0.70 -3.23
C GLY A 9 7.59 -0.06 -3.96
N LYS A 10 8.85 0.10 -3.52
CA LYS A 10 9.96 -0.68 -4.03
C LYS A 10 10.25 -1.79 -3.03
N LEU A 11 10.29 -3.03 -3.52
CA LEU A 11 10.46 -4.20 -2.67
C LEU A 11 11.91 -4.66 -2.67
N LYS A 12 12.33 -5.24 -1.56
CA LYS A 12 13.62 -5.90 -1.48
C LYS A 12 13.57 -7.17 -2.33
N GLU A 13 14.71 -7.55 -2.88
CA GLU A 13 14.80 -8.71 -3.77
C GLU A 13 14.23 -9.97 -3.13
N GLY A 14 13.39 -10.68 -3.89
CA GLY A 14 12.83 -11.95 -3.44
C GLY A 14 11.72 -11.84 -2.40
N LYS A 15 11.22 -10.62 -2.12
CA LYS A 15 10.25 -10.41 -1.05
C LYS A 15 8.82 -10.21 -1.53
N PHE A 16 8.56 -10.28 -2.83
CA PHE A 16 7.22 -10.04 -3.36
C PHE A 16 6.17 -11.00 -2.78
N GLU A 17 6.49 -12.28 -2.73
CA GLU A 17 5.54 -13.30 -2.24
C GLU A 17 5.16 -13.03 -0.78
N LYS A 18 6.14 -12.67 0.04
CA LYS A 18 5.88 -12.37 1.45
C LYS A 18 5.05 -11.10 1.60
N PHE A 19 5.33 -10.08 0.79
CA PHE A 19 4.56 -8.86 0.78
C PHE A 19 3.10 -9.14 0.42
N MET A 20 2.86 -9.85 -0.68
CA MET A 20 1.49 -10.15 -1.10
C MET A 20 0.79 -11.07 -0.13
N GLY A 21 1.51 -12.03 0.47
CA GLY A 21 0.94 -12.90 1.48
C GLY A 21 0.38 -12.11 2.66
N PHE A 22 1.12 -11.11 3.11
CA PHE A 22 0.63 -10.23 4.17
C PHE A 22 -0.56 -9.38 3.71
N MET A 23 -0.45 -8.77 2.53
CA MET A 23 -1.49 -7.88 2.02
C MET A 23 -2.82 -8.61 1.83
N GLN A 24 -2.78 -9.90 1.52
CA GLN A 24 -3.97 -10.72 1.33
C GLN A 24 -4.38 -11.49 2.58
N SER A 25 -3.58 -11.43 3.64
CA SER A 25 -3.90 -12.09 4.89
C SER A 25 -5.08 -11.42 5.59
N GLU A 26 -5.69 -12.13 6.53
CA GLU A 26 -6.80 -11.59 7.32
C GLU A 26 -6.39 -10.31 8.05
N GLU A 27 -5.21 -10.32 8.68
CA GLU A 27 -4.69 -9.13 9.37
C GLU A 27 -4.41 -7.99 8.40
N GLY A 28 -3.76 -8.28 7.28
CA GLY A 28 -3.46 -7.28 6.27
C GLY A 28 -4.72 -6.66 5.68
N MET A 29 -5.71 -7.49 5.35
CA MET A 29 -6.96 -6.99 4.81
C MET A 29 -7.72 -6.14 5.84
N ALA A 30 -7.70 -6.51 7.11
CA ALA A 30 -8.36 -5.73 8.15
C ALA A 30 -7.73 -4.32 8.24
N GLU A 31 -6.40 -4.22 8.17
CA GLU A 31 -5.73 -2.93 8.19
C GLU A 31 -6.02 -2.11 6.93
N ARG A 32 -6.03 -2.77 5.78
CA ARG A 32 -6.32 -2.10 4.50
C ARG A 32 -7.73 -1.49 4.49
N LYS A 33 -8.70 -2.18 5.07
CA LYS A 33 -10.08 -1.68 5.16
C LYS A 33 -10.20 -0.42 6.02
N LYS A 34 -9.31 -0.25 7.00
CA LYS A 34 -9.27 0.96 7.82
C LYS A 34 -8.74 2.17 7.03
N ILE A 35 -8.01 1.91 5.98
CA ILE A 35 -7.33 2.94 5.17
C ILE A 35 -8.19 3.36 3.98
N ALA A 36 -8.69 2.40 3.23
CA ALA A 36 -9.34 2.64 1.95
C ALA A 36 -10.36 1.54 1.65
N ASN A 37 -11.11 1.75 0.57
CA ASN A 37 -12.06 0.75 0.08
C ASN A 37 -11.31 -0.26 -0.80
N PRO A 38 -11.14 -1.53 -0.35
CA PRO A 38 -10.41 -2.53 -1.13
C PRO A 38 -11.03 -2.82 -2.49
N GLU A 39 -12.36 -2.69 -2.61
CA GLU A 39 -13.06 -2.96 -3.88
C GLU A 39 -12.72 -1.94 -4.95
N LYS A 40 -12.33 -0.73 -4.56
CA LYS A 40 -11.95 0.34 -5.49
C LYS A 40 -10.45 0.44 -5.67
N THR A 41 -9.68 -0.40 -5.02
CA THR A 41 -8.22 -0.38 -5.11
C THR A 41 -7.77 -1.06 -6.39
N VAL A 42 -6.89 -0.37 -7.13
CA VAL A 42 -6.24 -0.95 -8.31
C VAL A 42 -4.79 -1.22 -7.96
N ALA A 43 -4.37 -2.46 -8.11
CA ALA A 43 -3.01 -2.86 -7.80
C ALA A 43 -2.31 -3.33 -9.06
N ALA A 44 -1.01 -3.03 -9.16
CA ALA A 44 -0.17 -3.49 -10.25
C ALA A 44 1.22 -3.81 -9.72
N VAL A 45 1.94 -4.63 -10.46
CA VAL A 45 3.30 -5.03 -10.10
C VAL A 45 4.15 -5.02 -11.37
N THR A 46 5.42 -4.66 -11.21
CA THR A 46 6.36 -4.72 -12.34
C THR A 46 6.62 -6.18 -12.74
N PRO A 47 6.98 -6.43 -14.01
CA PRO A 47 7.22 -7.81 -14.47
C PRO A 47 8.27 -8.56 -13.65
N ASP A 48 9.29 -7.86 -13.14
CA ASP A 48 10.34 -8.45 -12.31
C ASP A 48 9.97 -8.52 -10.83
N LYS A 49 8.76 -8.05 -10.46
CA LYS A 49 8.27 -8.06 -9.08
C LYS A 49 9.11 -7.24 -8.10
N SER A 50 9.81 -6.23 -8.61
CA SER A 50 10.63 -5.35 -7.78
C SER A 50 9.88 -4.15 -7.24
N ALA A 51 8.74 -3.80 -7.84
CA ALA A 51 7.96 -2.65 -7.43
C ALA A 51 6.48 -2.91 -7.56
N VAL A 52 5.70 -2.31 -6.68
CA VAL A 52 4.24 -2.42 -6.67
C VAL A 52 3.62 -1.04 -6.71
N MET A 53 2.42 -0.96 -7.26
CA MET A 53 1.65 0.27 -7.35
C MET A 53 0.24 0.00 -6.85
N PHE A 54 -0.26 0.91 -6.02
CA PHE A 54 -1.64 0.85 -5.56
C PHE A 54 -2.30 2.19 -5.78
N LYS A 55 -3.35 2.23 -6.58
CA LYS A 55 -4.21 3.38 -6.69
C LYS A 55 -5.40 3.13 -5.77
N ILE A 56 -5.59 3.99 -4.77
CA ILE A 56 -6.57 3.77 -3.73
C ILE A 56 -7.48 4.99 -3.55
N PHE A 57 -8.65 4.75 -2.97
CA PHE A 57 -9.55 5.80 -2.52
C PHE A 57 -9.52 5.76 -1.00
N ALA A 58 -8.62 6.54 -0.42
CA ALA A 58 -8.35 6.54 1.01
C ALA A 58 -9.40 7.32 1.78
N HIS A 59 -9.97 6.72 2.81
CA HIS A 59 -10.86 7.40 3.74
C HIS A 59 -10.17 7.73 5.06
N ASN A 60 -8.92 7.29 5.23
CA ASN A 60 -8.13 7.61 6.42
C ASN A 60 -6.65 7.73 6.02
N GLU A 61 -6.25 8.93 5.67
CA GLU A 61 -4.90 9.21 5.22
C GLU A 61 -3.85 8.98 6.32
N GLU A 62 -4.20 9.30 7.57
CA GLU A 62 -3.29 9.08 8.69
C GLU A 62 -2.99 7.59 8.88
N ALA A 63 -4.02 6.75 8.72
CA ALA A 63 -3.84 5.30 8.81
C ALA A 63 -2.97 4.78 7.66
N LEU A 64 -3.09 5.35 6.46
CA LEU A 64 -2.22 5.01 5.34
C LEU A 64 -0.77 5.31 5.65
N LYS A 65 -0.50 6.50 6.15
CA LYS A 65 0.87 6.91 6.49
C LYS A 65 1.46 6.02 7.58
N ALA A 66 0.68 5.72 8.61
CA ALA A 66 1.12 4.85 9.69
C ALA A 66 1.42 3.43 9.18
N PHE A 67 0.60 2.95 8.26
CA PHE A 67 0.76 1.62 7.68
C PHE A 67 2.10 1.48 6.95
N LEU A 68 2.55 2.55 6.30
CA LEU A 68 3.77 2.53 5.49
C LEU A 68 5.03 2.95 6.25
N ASN A 69 4.91 3.82 7.24
CA ASN A 69 6.08 4.42 7.89
C ASN A 69 6.57 3.70 9.16
N GLY A 70 5.95 2.58 9.50
CA GLY A 70 6.36 1.80 10.67
C GLY A 70 5.65 2.18 11.96
N SER A 71 4.67 3.08 11.91
CA SER A 71 3.89 3.43 13.09
C SER A 71 2.77 2.44 13.38
N ASN A 72 2.38 1.63 12.39
CA ASN A 72 1.37 0.60 12.57
C ASN A 72 2.03 -0.70 13.03
N PRO A 73 1.74 -1.18 14.25
CA PRO A 73 2.41 -2.37 14.78
C PRO A 73 2.11 -3.65 14.02
N VAL A 74 1.00 -3.71 13.26
CA VAL A 74 0.65 -4.89 12.48
C VAL A 74 1.50 -4.98 11.20
N SER A 75 1.69 -3.85 10.51
CA SER A 75 2.44 -3.84 9.24
C SER A 75 3.94 -3.68 9.43
N LYS A 76 4.39 -3.09 10.54
CA LYS A 76 5.80 -2.76 10.73
C LYS A 76 6.75 -3.94 10.54
N PRO A 77 6.53 -5.12 11.19
CA PRO A 77 7.49 -6.22 11.04
C PRO A 77 7.63 -6.69 9.60
N ILE A 78 6.51 -6.72 8.86
CA ILE A 78 6.53 -7.17 7.46
C ILE A 78 7.18 -6.12 6.56
N PHE A 79 6.78 -4.86 6.71
CA PHE A 79 7.30 -3.80 5.83
C PHE A 79 8.78 -3.52 6.08
N ASP A 80 9.25 -3.64 7.32
CA ASP A 80 10.68 -3.53 7.61
C ASP A 80 11.49 -4.62 6.89
N GLU A 81 10.89 -5.78 6.69
CA GLU A 81 11.56 -6.88 6.02
C GLU A 81 11.48 -6.80 4.49
N VAL A 82 10.33 -6.38 3.95
CA VAL A 82 10.06 -6.52 2.51
C VAL A 82 10.16 -5.23 1.72
N MET A 83 9.96 -4.06 2.35
CA MET A 83 9.88 -2.79 1.64
C MET A 83 11.22 -2.06 1.70
N GLU A 84 11.77 -1.71 0.53
CA GLU A 84 12.99 -0.93 0.46
C GLU A 84 12.70 0.57 0.58
N SER A 85 11.66 1.03 -0.14
CA SER A 85 11.24 2.43 -0.11
C SER A 85 9.82 2.53 -0.60
N TYR A 86 9.19 3.68 -0.36
CA TYR A 86 7.85 3.93 -0.87
C TYR A 86 7.66 5.42 -1.13
N GLN A 87 6.64 5.73 -1.94
CA GLN A 87 6.22 7.10 -2.21
C GLN A 87 4.70 7.15 -2.20
N ILE A 88 4.15 8.26 -1.72
CA ILE A 88 2.70 8.48 -1.67
C ILE A 88 2.42 9.77 -2.42
N TYR A 89 1.46 9.73 -3.34
CA TYR A 89 1.05 10.89 -4.13
C TYR A 89 -0.44 11.14 -3.96
N ASP A 90 -0.80 12.40 -3.78
CA ASP A 90 -2.19 12.83 -3.89
C ASP A 90 -2.52 12.95 -5.37
N LEU A 91 -3.65 12.39 -5.77
CA LEU A 91 -4.09 12.48 -7.15
C LEU A 91 -5.24 13.46 -7.27
N SER A 92 -5.20 14.29 -8.31
CA SER A 92 -6.29 15.19 -8.62
C SER A 92 -6.68 15.01 -10.07
N LYS A 93 -7.95 15.30 -10.37
CA LYS A 93 -8.41 15.26 -11.75
C LYS A 93 -7.73 16.36 -12.55
N VAL A 94 -7.29 16.01 -13.73
CA VAL A 94 -6.78 16.98 -14.70
C VAL A 94 -7.95 17.37 -15.58
N ASN A 95 -8.35 18.62 -15.50
CA ASN A 95 -9.38 19.17 -16.38
C ASN A 95 -8.68 19.76 -17.60
N SER A 96 -8.96 19.19 -18.75
CA SER A 96 -8.36 19.64 -19.99
C SER A 96 -9.43 20.03 -21.00
#